data_c24a233b657ef4f9a9a884d48822243b
#
_entry.id   c24a233b657ef4f9a9a884d48822243b
#
_cell.length_a   1.000
_cell.length_b   1.000
_cell.length_c   1.000
_cell.angle_alpha   90.00
_cell.angle_beta   90.00
_cell.angle_gamma   90.00
#
_symmetry.space_group_name_H-M   'P 1'
#
loop_
_entity.id
_entity.type
_entity.pdbx_description
1 polymer ?
#
loop_
_entity_poly.entity_id
_entity_poly.type
_entity_poly.pdbx_seq_one_letter_code
_entity_poly.pdbx_strand_id
1 'polypeptide(L)'
;KPSIGWVELAPNDGTHYYGEERPKYFDTTNGVKNTSLLHAVKVKALTPGTTYRYRIYSQEVLSHEGINVIYGRVAASDVYKKNALTFTTCDSNKKETSFVMINDIHGRENIITKLLNNANYKDKDLIIFNGDMVSEFKDEQTIFNGFMKESIDLFASEKPMYYARGNHETRGEFATSFQKYFSPKEPFLYYLFRQGPVCFIMLDTGEDKPDSDIEYSGITDYDGYRTDQVEWMKELYKNEDFKQAKFKVVIAHMPPSADL
;
A
#
# COMPACT_ATOMS: atom_id res chain seq x y z
N LYS A 1 -20.21 -1.30 -6.87
CA LYS A 1 -20.61 -0.92 -8.21
C LYS A 1 -19.46 -0.22 -8.92
N PRO A 2 -19.29 -0.40 -10.25
CA PRO A 2 -18.28 0.34 -10.99
C PRO A 2 -18.44 1.84 -10.82
N SER A 3 -17.34 2.54 -10.61
CA SER A 3 -17.34 3.98 -10.36
C SER A 3 -16.10 4.64 -10.95
N ILE A 4 -16.09 5.95 -11.03
CA ILE A 4 -14.87 6.74 -11.12
C ILE A 4 -14.51 7.23 -9.71
N GLY A 5 -13.23 7.14 -9.35
CA GLY A 5 -12.74 7.54 -8.03
C GLY A 5 -11.80 8.74 -8.09
N TRP A 6 -11.86 9.61 -7.09
CA TRP A 6 -10.91 10.71 -6.93
C TRP A 6 -10.72 11.12 -5.47
N VAL A 7 -9.65 11.86 -5.26
CA VAL A 7 -9.31 12.48 -3.98
C VAL A 7 -9.23 13.99 -4.17
N GLU A 8 -9.84 14.74 -3.29
CA GLU A 8 -9.57 16.18 -3.10
C GLU A 8 -8.51 16.32 -2.01
N LEU A 9 -7.57 17.23 -2.22
CA LEU A 9 -6.46 17.44 -1.31
C LEU A 9 -6.34 18.91 -0.92
N ALA A 10 -5.99 19.19 0.33
CA ALA A 10 -5.72 20.52 0.83
C ALA A 10 -4.63 20.51 1.90
N PRO A 11 -3.88 21.62 2.11
CA PRO A 11 -3.03 21.76 3.28
C PRO A 11 -3.83 21.63 4.58
N ASN A 12 -3.20 21.13 5.62
CA ASN A 12 -3.82 21.04 6.96
C ASN A 12 -3.46 22.28 7.81
N ASP A 13 -3.73 23.45 7.30
CA ASP A 13 -3.39 24.75 7.88
C ASP A 13 -4.61 25.55 8.39
N GLY A 14 -5.78 24.94 8.34
CA GLY A 14 -7.03 25.59 8.76
C GLY A 14 -7.65 26.53 7.72
N THR A 15 -7.02 26.74 6.57
CA THR A 15 -7.53 27.63 5.50
C THR A 15 -8.54 26.94 4.58
N HIS A 16 -8.76 25.65 4.78
CA HIS A 16 -9.65 24.86 3.95
C HIS A 16 -11.11 24.91 4.42
N TYR A 17 -11.98 25.30 3.52
CA TYR A 17 -13.43 25.19 3.68
C TYR A 17 -13.99 24.19 2.65
N TYR A 18 -14.83 23.26 3.12
CA TYR A 18 -15.51 22.34 2.22
C TYR A 18 -16.47 23.08 1.31
N GLY A 19 -16.48 22.73 0.04
CA GLY A 19 -17.29 23.40 -0.98
C GLY A 19 -16.54 24.40 -1.84
N GLU A 20 -15.30 24.79 -1.46
CA GLU A 20 -14.43 25.53 -2.33
C GLU A 20 -13.82 24.63 -3.42
N GLU A 21 -13.41 25.20 -4.52
CA GLU A 21 -12.71 24.46 -5.57
C GLU A 21 -11.33 23.99 -5.07
N ARG A 22 -11.06 22.70 -5.27
CA ARG A 22 -9.86 22.01 -4.76
C ARG A 22 -9.16 21.24 -5.86
N PRO A 23 -7.85 21.04 -5.75
CA PRO A 23 -7.16 20.08 -6.59
C PRO A 23 -7.78 18.70 -6.45
N LYS A 24 -8.19 18.12 -7.60
CA LYS A 24 -8.76 16.78 -7.71
C LYS A 24 -7.77 15.87 -8.41
N TYR A 25 -7.53 14.72 -7.81
CA TYR A 25 -6.65 13.69 -8.35
C TYR A 25 -7.51 12.46 -8.63
N PHE A 26 -7.57 12.06 -9.89
CA PHE A 26 -8.39 10.94 -10.34
C PHE A 26 -7.56 9.68 -10.51
N ASP A 27 -8.20 8.53 -10.33
CA ASP A 27 -7.67 7.26 -10.81
C ASP A 27 -7.77 7.26 -12.35
N THR A 28 -6.62 7.25 -13.03
CA THR A 28 -6.56 7.37 -14.48
C THR A 28 -5.51 6.45 -15.10
N THR A 29 -5.79 6.00 -16.33
CA THR A 29 -4.81 5.34 -17.20
C THR A 29 -4.63 6.19 -18.44
N ASN A 30 -3.41 6.69 -18.67
CA ASN A 30 -3.08 7.54 -19.83
C ASN A 30 -4.06 8.70 -20.06
N GLY A 31 -4.54 9.33 -18.98
CA GLY A 31 -5.44 10.48 -19.04
C GLY A 31 -6.93 10.14 -19.08
N VAL A 32 -7.31 8.87 -19.20
CA VAL A 32 -8.69 8.41 -19.14
C VAL A 32 -9.01 7.94 -17.70
N LYS A 33 -10.13 8.38 -17.14
CA LYS A 33 -10.58 7.96 -15.80
C LYS A 33 -10.97 6.49 -15.82
N ASN A 34 -10.44 5.74 -14.88
CA ASN A 34 -10.75 4.32 -14.72
C ASN A 34 -12.16 4.15 -14.15
N THR A 35 -12.96 3.28 -14.78
CA THR A 35 -14.22 2.78 -14.22
C THR A 35 -13.95 1.43 -13.57
N SER A 36 -13.93 1.39 -12.24
CA SER A 36 -13.48 0.23 -11.48
C SER A 36 -14.26 0.07 -10.16
N LEU A 37 -14.07 -1.06 -9.50
CA LEU A 37 -14.51 -1.30 -8.12
C LEU A 37 -13.44 -0.87 -7.11
N LEU A 38 -12.17 -0.96 -7.49
CA LEU A 38 -11.01 -0.55 -6.71
C LEU A 38 -10.34 0.63 -7.40
N HIS A 39 -9.98 1.66 -6.65
CA HIS A 39 -9.31 2.85 -7.17
C HIS A 39 -7.97 3.08 -6.49
N ALA A 40 -6.95 3.34 -7.29
CA ALA A 40 -5.63 3.75 -6.86
C ALA A 40 -5.33 5.17 -7.37
N VAL A 41 -5.45 6.14 -6.50
CA VAL A 41 -5.23 7.55 -6.86
C VAL A 41 -3.79 7.94 -6.53
N LYS A 42 -3.01 8.29 -7.54
CA LYS A 42 -1.63 8.75 -7.36
C LYS A 42 -1.58 10.28 -7.28
N VAL A 43 -1.22 10.79 -6.12
CA VAL A 43 -0.99 12.22 -5.89
C VAL A 43 0.51 12.51 -6.02
N LYS A 44 0.86 13.55 -6.78
CA LYS A 44 2.25 13.92 -7.09
C LYS A 44 2.57 15.32 -6.59
N ALA A 45 3.86 15.64 -6.55
CA ALA A 45 4.40 16.96 -6.20
C ALA A 45 3.97 17.46 -4.81
N LEU A 46 3.87 16.55 -3.85
CA LEU A 46 3.65 16.91 -2.45
C LEU A 46 4.93 17.39 -1.79
N THR A 47 4.79 18.33 -0.87
CA THR A 47 5.90 18.80 -0.04
C THR A 47 6.27 17.73 1.00
N PRO A 48 7.54 17.33 1.13
CA PRO A 48 7.96 16.41 2.17
C PRO A 48 7.65 16.91 3.59
N GLY A 49 7.39 16.01 4.53
CA GLY A 49 7.12 16.32 5.93
C GLY A 49 5.87 17.16 6.18
N THR A 50 4.95 17.21 5.21
CA THR A 50 3.77 18.06 5.27
C THR A 50 2.51 17.23 5.51
N THR A 51 1.68 17.69 6.44
CA THR A 51 0.38 17.09 6.70
C THR A 51 -0.68 17.70 5.78
N TYR A 52 -1.36 16.85 5.05
CA TYR A 52 -2.46 17.21 4.17
C TYR A 52 -3.77 16.68 4.70
N ARG A 53 -4.85 17.42 4.45
CA ARG A 53 -6.23 16.93 4.59
C ARG A 53 -6.71 16.40 3.27
N TYR A 54 -7.51 15.34 3.28
CA TYR A 54 -8.06 14.79 2.05
C TYR A 54 -9.49 14.31 2.23
N ARG A 55 -10.20 14.22 1.11
CA ARG A 55 -11.54 13.67 1.01
C ARG A 55 -11.60 12.74 -0.18
N ILE A 56 -12.18 11.56 0.02
CA ILE A 56 -12.34 10.54 -1.01
C ILE A 56 -13.73 10.66 -1.60
N TYR A 57 -13.82 10.51 -2.92
CA TYR A 57 -15.06 10.51 -3.67
C TYR A 57 -15.12 9.30 -4.61
N SER A 58 -16.34 8.81 -4.81
CA SER A 58 -16.66 7.78 -5.77
C SER A 58 -17.99 8.12 -6.44
N GLN A 59 -18.00 8.20 -7.77
CA GLN A 59 -19.21 8.42 -8.55
C GLN A 59 -19.55 7.19 -9.38
N GLU A 60 -20.73 6.62 -9.13
CA GLU A 60 -21.22 5.45 -9.82
C GLU A 60 -21.31 5.70 -11.34
N VAL A 61 -20.89 4.72 -12.14
CA VAL A 61 -21.08 4.69 -13.59
C VAL A 61 -22.17 3.68 -13.88
N LEU A 62 -23.30 4.17 -14.37
CA LEU A 62 -24.49 3.34 -14.68
C LEU A 62 -24.38 2.71 -16.07
N SER A 63 -23.89 3.49 -17.05
CA SER A 63 -23.55 2.98 -18.37
C SER A 63 -22.43 3.80 -19.00
N HIS A 64 -21.72 3.20 -19.95
CA HIS A 64 -20.67 3.85 -20.73
C HIS A 64 -20.66 3.26 -22.14
N GLU A 65 -21.13 4.05 -23.12
CA GLU A 65 -21.24 3.66 -24.52
C GLU A 65 -20.58 4.73 -25.39
N GLY A 66 -19.40 4.42 -25.91
CA GLY A 66 -18.60 5.39 -26.65
C GLY A 66 -18.26 6.62 -25.82
N ILE A 67 -18.75 7.80 -26.23
CA ILE A 67 -18.58 9.06 -25.49
C ILE A 67 -19.73 9.36 -24.52
N ASN A 68 -20.77 8.55 -24.52
CA ASN A 68 -21.94 8.74 -23.69
C ASN A 68 -21.76 7.99 -22.37
N VAL A 69 -21.71 8.73 -21.26
CA VAL A 69 -21.60 8.18 -19.92
C VAL A 69 -22.77 8.66 -19.08
N ILE A 70 -23.46 7.71 -18.46
CA ILE A 70 -24.51 8.00 -17.48
C ILE A 70 -23.98 7.74 -16.11
N TYR A 71 -23.95 8.78 -15.29
CA TYR A 71 -23.48 8.71 -13.91
C TYR A 71 -24.65 8.53 -12.93
N GLY A 72 -24.37 7.78 -11.87
CA GLY A 72 -25.25 7.59 -10.74
C GLY A 72 -24.89 8.50 -9.56
N ARG A 73 -25.06 7.96 -8.36
CA ARG A 73 -24.82 8.69 -7.11
C ARG A 73 -23.34 8.94 -6.87
N VAL A 74 -23.06 10.07 -6.22
CA VAL A 74 -21.73 10.36 -5.64
C VAL A 74 -21.73 9.95 -4.17
N ALA A 75 -20.77 9.17 -3.78
CA ALA A 75 -20.43 8.91 -2.37
C ALA A 75 -19.15 9.67 -2.03
N ALA A 76 -19.03 10.14 -0.81
CA ALA A 76 -17.83 10.81 -0.32
C ALA A 76 -17.57 10.45 1.14
N SER A 77 -16.29 10.52 1.57
CA SER A 77 -15.94 10.40 2.98
C SER A 77 -16.64 11.50 3.79
N ASP A 78 -17.16 11.13 4.97
CA ASP A 78 -17.90 12.04 5.83
C ASP A 78 -16.94 13.03 6.51
N VAL A 79 -17.21 14.32 6.30
CA VAL A 79 -16.43 15.41 6.89
C VAL A 79 -17.27 16.28 7.83
N TYR A 80 -18.57 15.97 7.97
CA TYR A 80 -19.50 16.73 8.81
C TYR A 80 -19.70 16.10 10.19
N LYS A 81 -19.62 14.76 10.25
CA LYS A 81 -19.78 13.98 11.50
C LYS A 81 -18.48 13.38 11.99
N LYS A 82 -17.45 13.33 11.14
CA LYS A 82 -16.13 12.81 11.46
C LYS A 82 -15.06 13.86 11.16
N ASN A 83 -13.94 13.77 11.83
CA ASN A 83 -12.77 14.57 11.48
C ASN A 83 -12.34 14.29 10.04
N ALA A 84 -11.83 15.32 9.37
CA ALA A 84 -11.26 15.14 8.05
C ALA A 84 -10.10 14.13 8.11
N LEU A 85 -10.01 13.30 7.08
CA LEU A 85 -8.87 12.41 6.90
C LEU A 85 -7.61 13.24 6.68
N THR A 86 -6.50 12.84 7.28
CA THR A 86 -5.20 13.49 7.11
C THR A 86 -4.13 12.45 6.84
N PHE A 87 -3.05 12.87 6.21
CA PHE A 87 -1.82 12.09 6.13
C PHE A 87 -0.62 13.01 6.10
N THR A 88 0.52 12.50 6.55
CA THR A 88 1.79 13.24 6.49
C THR A 88 2.73 12.55 5.50
N THR A 89 3.28 13.33 4.58
CA THR A 89 4.26 12.83 3.60
C THR A 89 5.57 12.43 4.27
N CYS A 90 6.27 11.46 3.69
CA CYS A 90 7.62 11.11 4.11
C CYS A 90 8.54 12.34 4.07
N ASP A 91 9.45 12.43 5.02
CA ASP A 91 10.45 13.51 5.10
C ASP A 91 11.85 12.90 5.21
N SER A 92 12.64 13.03 4.16
CA SER A 92 14.04 12.56 4.13
C SER A 92 14.97 13.37 5.05
N ASN A 93 14.57 14.57 5.50
CA ASN A 93 15.35 15.44 6.39
C ASN A 93 15.09 15.17 7.87
N LYS A 94 14.11 14.34 8.20
CA LYS A 94 13.83 13.95 9.58
C LYS A 94 15.05 13.26 10.19
N LYS A 95 15.35 13.57 11.46
CA LYS A 95 16.55 13.04 12.15
C LYS A 95 16.38 11.61 12.66
N GLU A 96 15.14 11.22 12.90
CA GLU A 96 14.77 9.92 13.46
C GLU A 96 13.63 9.31 12.65
N THR A 97 13.56 7.99 12.66
CA THR A 97 12.45 7.24 12.07
C THR A 97 12.00 6.19 13.05
N SER A 98 10.71 6.12 13.28
CA SER A 98 10.08 5.13 14.12
C SER A 98 9.03 4.35 13.35
N PHE A 99 9.00 3.02 13.51
CA PHE A 99 8.02 2.16 12.84
C PHE A 99 7.62 0.99 13.71
N VAL A 100 6.47 0.42 13.39
CA VAL A 100 6.04 -0.89 13.89
C VAL A 100 6.02 -1.85 12.73
N MET A 101 6.48 -3.06 12.95
CA MET A 101 6.39 -4.17 12.00
C MET A 101 5.65 -5.33 12.67
N ILE A 102 4.65 -5.89 11.98
CA ILE A 102 3.94 -7.10 12.38
C ILE A 102 3.85 -8.05 11.19
N ASN A 103 3.75 -9.33 11.46
CA ASN A 103 3.69 -10.42 10.48
C ASN A 103 2.92 -11.61 11.07
N ASP A 104 2.64 -12.64 10.24
CA ASP A 104 2.06 -13.93 10.65
C ASP A 104 0.72 -13.79 11.39
N ILE A 105 -0.14 -12.92 10.91
CA ILE A 105 -1.48 -12.72 11.49
C ILE A 105 -2.44 -13.84 11.08
N HIS A 106 -2.35 -14.33 9.84
CA HIS A 106 -3.17 -15.44 9.31
C HIS A 106 -4.68 -15.23 9.53
N GLY A 107 -5.19 -14.03 9.21
CA GLY A 107 -6.61 -13.70 9.31
C GLY A 107 -7.14 -13.53 10.74
N ARG A 108 -6.25 -13.45 11.73
CA ARG A 108 -6.63 -13.20 13.14
C ARG A 108 -6.70 -11.69 13.41
N GLU A 109 -7.59 -10.99 12.73
CA GLU A 109 -7.70 -9.53 12.75
C GLU A 109 -7.81 -8.95 14.16
N ASN A 110 -8.45 -9.67 15.09
CA ASN A 110 -8.61 -9.24 16.48
C ASN A 110 -7.28 -9.09 17.26
N ILE A 111 -6.18 -9.65 16.75
CA ILE A 111 -4.85 -9.52 17.33
C ILE A 111 -4.18 -8.22 16.91
N ILE A 112 -4.47 -7.70 15.70
CA ILE A 112 -3.83 -6.51 15.13
C ILE A 112 -3.94 -5.31 16.08
N THR A 113 -5.14 -5.04 16.57
CA THR A 113 -5.39 -3.96 17.55
C THR A 113 -4.51 -4.09 18.78
N LYS A 114 -4.39 -5.29 19.34
CA LYS A 114 -3.59 -5.54 20.54
C LYS A 114 -2.10 -5.32 20.29
N LEU A 115 -1.59 -5.87 19.17
CA LEU A 115 -0.18 -5.75 18.79
C LEU A 115 0.20 -4.28 18.55
N LEU A 116 -0.58 -3.57 17.75
CA LEU A 116 -0.33 -2.18 17.43
C LEU A 116 -0.41 -1.27 18.67
N ASN A 117 -1.41 -1.45 19.53
CA ASN A 117 -1.52 -0.68 20.76
C ASN A 117 -0.35 -0.94 21.73
N ASN A 118 0.07 -2.19 21.89
CA ASN A 118 1.24 -2.53 22.71
C ASN A 118 2.53 -1.92 22.17
N ALA A 119 2.63 -1.73 20.85
CA ALA A 119 3.75 -1.09 20.20
C ALA A 119 3.66 0.45 20.16
N ASN A 120 2.63 1.06 20.76
CA ASN A 120 2.36 2.50 20.69
C ASN A 120 2.38 3.03 19.23
N TYR A 121 1.65 2.38 18.33
CA TYR A 121 1.67 2.70 16.90
C TYR A 121 1.31 4.15 16.58
N LYS A 122 0.55 4.82 17.45
CA LYS A 122 0.12 6.21 17.25
C LYS A 122 1.31 7.17 17.17
N ASP A 123 2.37 6.88 17.92
CA ASP A 123 3.59 7.68 17.97
C ASP A 123 4.63 7.31 16.90
N LYS A 124 4.30 6.35 16.03
CA LYS A 124 5.20 5.87 14.98
C LYS A 124 4.93 6.58 13.64
N ASP A 125 5.98 6.69 12.83
CA ASP A 125 5.90 7.34 11.52
C ASP A 125 5.13 6.48 10.51
N LEU A 126 5.34 5.16 10.56
CA LEU A 126 4.78 4.23 9.59
C LEU A 126 4.57 2.82 10.19
N ILE A 127 3.75 2.05 9.52
CA ILE A 127 3.46 0.65 9.87
C ILE A 127 3.89 -0.24 8.69
N ILE A 128 4.51 -1.37 9.02
CA ILE A 128 4.96 -2.35 8.05
C ILE A 128 4.28 -3.69 8.36
N PHE A 129 3.63 -4.26 7.36
CA PHE A 129 3.21 -5.63 7.37
C PHE A 129 4.26 -6.46 6.64
N ASN A 130 4.86 -7.42 7.35
CA ASN A 130 5.91 -8.25 6.80
C ASN A 130 5.40 -9.66 6.52
N GLY A 131 4.33 -9.74 5.70
CA GLY A 131 3.81 -10.98 5.17
C GLY A 131 2.91 -11.79 6.10
N ASP A 132 2.22 -12.74 5.53
CA ASP A 132 1.36 -13.72 6.17
C ASP A 132 0.25 -13.09 7.04
N MET A 133 -0.32 -12.00 6.52
CA MET A 133 -1.47 -11.37 7.15
C MET A 133 -2.75 -12.21 6.96
N VAL A 134 -2.80 -13.03 5.92
CA VAL A 134 -3.83 -14.04 5.66
C VAL A 134 -3.20 -15.40 5.38
N SER A 135 -3.97 -16.48 5.50
CA SER A 135 -3.45 -17.84 5.22
C SER A 135 -3.46 -18.20 3.74
N GLU A 136 -4.24 -17.52 2.93
CA GLU A 136 -4.28 -17.63 1.46
C GLU A 136 -4.99 -16.41 0.87
N PHE A 137 -4.66 -16.06 -0.36
CA PHE A 137 -5.25 -14.92 -1.07
C PHE A 137 -6.36 -15.38 -1.99
N LYS A 138 -7.52 -15.69 -1.41
CA LYS A 138 -8.63 -16.36 -2.07
C LYS A 138 -9.54 -15.43 -2.86
N ASP A 139 -9.88 -14.31 -2.25
CA ASP A 139 -10.78 -13.30 -2.78
C ASP A 139 -10.56 -11.95 -2.09
N GLU A 140 -11.27 -10.92 -2.53
CA GLU A 140 -11.23 -9.59 -1.94
C GLU A 140 -11.71 -9.59 -0.47
N GLN A 141 -12.69 -10.42 -0.13
CA GLN A 141 -13.22 -10.48 1.24
C GLN A 141 -12.18 -11.02 2.21
N THR A 142 -11.35 -11.95 1.77
CA THR A 142 -10.22 -12.48 2.55
C THR A 142 -9.28 -11.37 2.98
N ILE A 143 -8.97 -10.41 2.08
CA ILE A 143 -8.13 -9.25 2.39
C ILE A 143 -8.82 -8.34 3.41
N PHE A 144 -10.06 -7.94 3.11
CA PHE A 144 -10.77 -6.97 3.95
C PHE A 144 -11.08 -7.53 5.34
N ASN A 145 -11.55 -8.77 5.44
CA ASN A 145 -11.88 -9.39 6.71
C ASN A 145 -10.64 -9.87 7.47
N GLY A 146 -9.56 -10.22 6.77
CA GLY A 146 -8.34 -10.75 7.40
C GLY A 146 -7.50 -9.68 8.11
N PHE A 147 -7.44 -8.46 7.58
CA PHE A 147 -6.63 -7.39 8.18
C PHE A 147 -6.95 -5.97 7.71
N MET A 148 -7.45 -5.78 6.47
CA MET A 148 -7.53 -4.44 5.87
C MET A 148 -8.54 -3.56 6.59
N LYS A 149 -9.73 -4.09 6.92
CA LYS A 149 -10.77 -3.35 7.63
C LYS A 149 -10.27 -2.83 8.98
N GLU A 150 -9.66 -3.70 9.77
CA GLU A 150 -9.07 -3.33 11.06
C GLU A 150 -7.97 -2.28 10.89
N SER A 151 -7.13 -2.44 9.87
CA SER A 151 -6.05 -1.48 9.57
C SER A 151 -6.60 -0.10 9.18
N ILE A 152 -7.65 -0.03 8.37
CA ILE A 152 -8.31 1.22 7.97
C ILE A 152 -8.92 1.91 9.20
N ASP A 153 -9.59 1.16 10.05
CA ASP A 153 -10.25 1.69 11.25
C ASP A 153 -9.23 2.20 12.28
N LEU A 154 -8.03 1.59 12.34
CA LEU A 154 -6.99 1.96 13.30
C LEU A 154 -6.05 3.05 12.80
N PHE A 155 -5.52 2.94 11.56
CA PHE A 155 -4.41 3.80 11.14
C PHE A 155 -4.25 4.02 9.64
N ALA A 156 -4.65 3.09 8.76
CA ALA A 156 -4.24 3.11 7.36
C ALA A 156 -4.88 4.25 6.55
N SER A 157 -5.90 4.91 7.09
CA SER A 157 -6.45 6.16 6.56
C SER A 157 -5.59 7.40 6.86
N GLU A 158 -4.63 7.32 7.79
CA GLU A 158 -3.84 8.48 8.24
C GLU A 158 -2.32 8.24 8.20
N LYS A 159 -1.89 7.00 8.41
CA LYS A 159 -0.47 6.63 8.43
C LYS A 159 -0.10 5.76 7.23
N PRO A 160 1.10 5.94 6.68
CA PRO A 160 1.59 5.05 5.64
C PRO A 160 1.64 3.60 6.12
N MET A 161 1.08 2.72 5.31
CA MET A 161 1.18 1.28 5.45
C MET A 161 2.02 0.72 4.30
N TYR A 162 3.10 0.04 4.66
CA TYR A 162 3.93 -0.66 3.70
C TYR A 162 3.78 -2.16 3.89
N TYR A 163 3.86 -2.91 2.81
CA TYR A 163 3.65 -4.34 2.84
C TYR A 163 4.75 -5.07 2.07
N ALA A 164 5.48 -5.95 2.74
CA ALA A 164 6.29 -7.00 2.11
C ALA A 164 5.44 -8.27 2.07
N ARG A 165 5.26 -8.83 0.88
CA ARG A 165 4.42 -10.02 0.69
C ARG A 165 5.05 -11.24 1.36
N GLY A 166 4.26 -12.03 2.07
CA GLY A 166 4.64 -13.34 2.58
C GLY A 166 4.32 -14.47 1.60
N ASN A 167 4.72 -15.67 1.93
CA ASN A 167 4.46 -16.83 1.08
C ASN A 167 2.97 -17.22 1.07
N HIS A 168 2.23 -16.97 2.13
CA HIS A 168 0.79 -17.24 2.15
C HIS A 168 -0.02 -16.32 1.22
N GLU A 169 0.40 -15.09 0.98
CA GLU A 169 -0.23 -14.20 0.01
C GLU A 169 0.04 -14.61 -1.45
N THR A 170 0.93 -15.55 -1.69
CA THR A 170 1.18 -16.10 -3.03
C THR A 170 0.21 -17.22 -3.40
N ARG A 171 -0.54 -17.73 -2.43
CA ARG A 171 -1.45 -18.87 -2.54
C ARG A 171 -2.88 -18.42 -2.78
N GLY A 172 -3.60 -19.18 -3.58
CA GLY A 172 -5.01 -18.93 -3.93
C GLY A 172 -5.18 -18.19 -5.25
N GLU A 173 -6.38 -18.31 -5.79
CA GLU A 173 -6.73 -17.81 -7.13
C GLU A 173 -6.72 -16.27 -7.24
N PHE A 174 -6.72 -15.56 -6.12
CA PHE A 174 -6.66 -14.09 -6.10
C PHE A 174 -5.24 -13.54 -5.89
N ALA A 175 -4.22 -14.40 -5.74
CA ALA A 175 -2.84 -14.00 -5.44
C ALA A 175 -2.25 -13.01 -6.45
N THR A 176 -2.55 -13.17 -7.74
CA THR A 176 -2.10 -12.23 -8.80
C THR A 176 -2.74 -10.85 -8.71
N SER A 177 -3.76 -10.67 -7.88
CA SER A 177 -4.39 -9.37 -7.62
C SER A 177 -3.73 -8.59 -6.48
N PHE A 178 -2.79 -9.18 -5.74
CA PHE A 178 -2.09 -8.53 -4.63
C PHE A 178 -1.52 -7.16 -5.03
N GLN A 179 -0.88 -7.08 -6.18
CA GLN A 179 -0.29 -5.86 -6.70
C GLN A 179 -1.27 -4.70 -6.84
N LYS A 180 -2.55 -4.96 -7.11
CA LYS A 180 -3.58 -3.93 -7.24
C LYS A 180 -3.86 -3.19 -5.93
N TYR A 181 -3.58 -3.84 -4.79
CA TYR A 181 -3.83 -3.31 -3.46
C TYR A 181 -2.57 -2.74 -2.80
N PHE A 182 -1.41 -3.34 -3.02
CA PHE A 182 -0.22 -3.12 -2.18
C PHE A 182 1.06 -2.75 -2.95
N SER A 183 0.97 -2.37 -4.22
CA SER A 183 2.14 -1.98 -5.00
C SER A 183 2.32 -0.45 -5.03
N PRO A 184 3.23 0.13 -4.26
CA PRO A 184 3.50 1.56 -4.31
C PRO A 184 4.27 1.99 -5.57
N LYS A 185 5.02 1.06 -6.20
CA LYS A 185 5.82 1.29 -7.41
C LYS A 185 5.66 0.14 -8.39
N GLU A 186 4.64 0.23 -9.22
CA GLU A 186 4.45 -0.75 -10.30
C GLU A 186 5.67 -0.80 -11.26
N PRO A 187 5.94 -1.97 -11.85
CA PRO A 187 5.18 -3.22 -11.79
C PRO A 187 5.60 -4.18 -10.68
N PHE A 188 6.54 -3.82 -9.81
CA PHE A 188 7.19 -4.73 -8.88
C PHE A 188 6.61 -4.63 -7.46
N LEU A 189 6.63 -5.76 -6.73
CA LEU A 189 6.32 -5.82 -5.30
C LEU A 189 7.55 -5.60 -4.42
N TYR A 190 8.74 -5.60 -5.01
CA TYR A 190 9.97 -5.18 -4.33
C TYR A 190 10.27 -3.71 -4.67
N TYR A 191 10.63 -2.93 -3.69
CA TYR A 191 10.84 -1.49 -3.84
C TYR A 191 11.68 -0.92 -2.69
N LEU A 192 12.08 0.33 -2.83
CA LEU A 192 12.67 1.09 -1.72
C LEU A 192 11.93 2.41 -1.50
N PHE A 193 11.99 2.88 -0.27
CA PHE A 193 11.59 4.23 0.11
C PHE A 193 12.45 4.73 1.26
N ARG A 194 12.48 6.05 1.46
CA ARG A 194 13.24 6.69 2.53
C ARG A 194 12.34 7.47 3.47
N GLN A 195 12.57 7.30 4.77
CA GLN A 195 12.02 8.13 5.82
C GLN A 195 13.18 8.53 6.75
N GLY A 196 13.44 9.84 6.86
CA GLY A 196 14.55 10.35 7.66
C GLY A 196 15.90 9.71 7.31
N PRO A 197 16.63 9.22 8.31
CA PRO A 197 17.94 8.59 8.12
C PRO A 197 17.87 7.14 7.57
N VAL A 198 16.70 6.57 7.38
CA VAL A 198 16.51 5.15 7.04
C VAL A 198 16.01 5.00 5.61
N CYS A 199 16.71 4.20 4.82
CA CYS A 199 16.22 3.64 3.56
C CYS A 199 15.71 2.22 3.82
N PHE A 200 14.43 2.01 3.59
CA PHE A 200 13.79 0.70 3.66
C PHE A 200 13.86 0.04 2.28
N ILE A 201 14.28 -1.21 2.26
CA ILE A 201 14.37 -2.05 1.06
C ILE A 201 13.41 -3.20 1.29
N MET A 202 12.28 -3.14 0.61
CA MET A 202 11.24 -4.17 0.69
C MET A 202 11.53 -5.24 -0.36
N LEU A 203 11.69 -6.48 0.07
CA LEU A 203 11.91 -7.62 -0.80
C LEU A 203 10.67 -8.52 -0.82
N ASP A 204 10.49 -9.18 -1.94
CA ASP A 204 9.45 -10.18 -2.13
C ASP A 204 10.11 -11.51 -2.54
N THR A 205 10.24 -12.39 -1.58
CA THR A 205 10.95 -13.65 -1.77
C THR A 205 10.07 -14.79 -2.30
N GLY A 206 8.76 -14.54 -2.43
CA GLY A 206 7.82 -15.56 -2.90
C GLY A 206 7.64 -16.70 -1.91
N GLU A 207 7.69 -17.92 -2.38
CA GLU A 207 7.56 -19.16 -1.60
C GLU A 207 8.90 -19.65 -1.02
N ASP A 208 8.82 -20.60 -0.09
CA ASP A 208 9.95 -21.13 0.69
C ASP A 208 10.66 -22.34 0.05
N LYS A 209 10.09 -22.88 -1.05
CA LYS A 209 10.62 -24.06 -1.77
C LYS A 209 10.92 -23.70 -3.23
N PRO A 210 11.69 -24.53 -3.94
CA PRO A 210 11.94 -24.33 -5.36
C PRO A 210 10.65 -24.51 -6.18
N ASP A 211 10.58 -23.88 -7.34
CA ASP A 211 9.40 -23.92 -8.23
C ASP A 211 9.02 -25.34 -8.68
N SER A 212 9.97 -26.27 -8.64
CA SER A 212 9.72 -27.68 -8.96
C SER A 212 9.04 -28.47 -7.85
N ASP A 213 8.79 -27.87 -6.68
CA ASP A 213 8.12 -28.56 -5.58
C ASP A 213 6.68 -28.92 -5.93
N ILE A 214 6.30 -30.14 -5.58
CA ILE A 214 4.96 -30.68 -5.89
C ILE A 214 3.83 -29.88 -5.24
N GLU A 215 4.09 -29.20 -4.13
CA GLU A 215 3.10 -28.38 -3.43
C GLU A 215 2.60 -27.21 -4.28
N TYR A 216 3.41 -26.71 -5.20
CA TYR A 216 3.04 -25.58 -6.05
C TYR A 216 2.35 -25.97 -7.34
N SER A 217 2.25 -27.27 -7.64
CA SER A 217 1.53 -27.79 -8.82
C SER A 217 1.99 -27.15 -10.15
N GLY A 218 3.21 -26.65 -10.21
CA GLY A 218 3.80 -26.02 -11.39
C GLY A 218 3.23 -24.64 -11.73
N ILE A 219 2.61 -23.92 -10.76
CA ILE A 219 2.01 -22.60 -11.00
C ILE A 219 2.98 -21.44 -10.65
N THR A 220 4.12 -21.73 -10.07
CA THR A 220 5.10 -20.74 -9.63
C THR A 220 6.27 -20.55 -10.60
N ASP A 221 6.86 -19.38 -10.63
CA ASP A 221 8.09 -19.01 -11.33
C ASP A 221 8.90 -18.03 -10.45
N TYR A 222 9.13 -18.42 -9.20
CA TYR A 222 9.84 -17.57 -8.25
C TYR A 222 11.34 -17.55 -8.47
N ASP A 223 11.92 -18.57 -9.07
CA ASP A 223 13.36 -18.60 -9.38
C ASP A 223 13.71 -17.50 -10.39
N GLY A 224 12.90 -17.33 -11.44
CA GLY A 224 13.00 -16.21 -12.37
C GLY A 224 12.78 -14.86 -11.71
N TYR A 225 11.68 -14.74 -10.95
CA TYR A 225 11.31 -13.52 -10.24
C TYR A 225 12.38 -13.06 -9.22
N ARG A 226 12.97 -13.98 -8.47
CA ARG A 226 14.07 -13.69 -7.55
C ARG A 226 15.34 -13.25 -8.30
N THR A 227 15.60 -13.82 -9.47
CA THR A 227 16.71 -13.39 -10.32
C THR A 227 16.55 -11.94 -10.77
N ASP A 228 15.36 -11.55 -11.24
CA ASP A 228 15.05 -10.17 -11.61
C ASP A 228 15.21 -9.21 -10.42
N GLN A 229 14.77 -9.65 -9.25
CA GLN A 229 14.93 -8.87 -8.01
C GLN A 229 16.40 -8.67 -7.64
N VAL A 230 17.26 -9.67 -7.84
CA VAL A 230 18.70 -9.54 -7.63
C VAL A 230 19.31 -8.52 -8.59
N GLU A 231 18.92 -8.53 -9.86
CA GLU A 231 19.40 -7.52 -10.83
C GLU A 231 18.94 -6.10 -10.42
N TRP A 232 17.70 -5.95 -9.96
CA TRP A 232 17.23 -4.68 -9.39
C TRP A 232 18.07 -4.27 -8.16
N MET A 233 18.38 -5.20 -7.25
CA MET A 233 19.18 -4.92 -6.07
C MET A 233 20.61 -4.44 -6.42
N LYS A 234 21.21 -4.96 -7.49
CA LYS A 234 22.52 -4.50 -7.97
C LYS A 234 22.51 -3.03 -8.40
N GLU A 235 21.35 -2.49 -8.76
CA GLU A 235 21.20 -1.10 -9.19
C GLU A 235 20.91 -0.12 -8.03
N LEU A 236 20.64 -0.62 -6.82
CA LEU A 236 20.27 0.22 -5.66
C LEU A 236 21.31 1.28 -5.33
N TYR A 237 22.60 1.00 -5.56
CA TYR A 237 23.68 1.96 -5.32
C TYR A 237 23.58 3.23 -6.19
N LYS A 238 22.80 3.20 -7.28
CA LYS A 238 22.53 4.37 -8.13
C LYS A 238 21.42 5.26 -7.58
N ASN A 239 20.60 4.76 -6.67
CA ASN A 239 19.47 5.48 -6.10
C ASN A 239 19.92 6.47 -5.02
N GLU A 240 19.49 7.71 -5.10
CA GLU A 240 19.88 8.77 -4.16
C GLU A 240 19.38 8.53 -2.73
N ASP A 241 18.17 8.03 -2.56
CA ASP A 241 17.66 7.67 -1.24
C ASP A 241 18.47 6.58 -0.57
N PHE A 242 18.94 5.59 -1.36
CA PHE A 242 19.83 4.55 -0.88
C PHE A 242 21.20 5.10 -0.48
N LYS A 243 21.82 5.96 -1.32
CA LYS A 243 23.14 6.54 -1.05
C LYS A 243 23.14 7.40 0.21
N GLN A 244 22.16 8.29 0.32
CA GLN A 244 22.12 9.32 1.35
C GLN A 244 21.62 8.83 2.70
N ALA A 245 20.91 7.70 2.76
CA ALA A 245 20.42 7.15 4.00
C ALA A 245 21.56 6.67 4.89
N LYS A 246 21.52 7.04 6.17
CA LYS A 246 22.49 6.57 7.17
C LYS A 246 22.36 5.08 7.46
N PHE A 247 21.12 4.59 7.48
CA PHE A 247 20.80 3.20 7.76
C PHE A 247 20.04 2.59 6.57
N LYS A 248 20.34 1.33 6.26
CA LYS A 248 19.61 0.51 5.30
C LYS A 248 18.94 -0.62 6.08
N VAL A 249 17.63 -0.71 5.96
CA VAL A 249 16.83 -1.76 6.59
C VAL A 249 16.21 -2.59 5.48
N VAL A 250 16.60 -3.85 5.42
CA VAL A 250 16.03 -4.82 4.47
C VAL A 250 14.91 -5.55 5.16
N ILE A 251 13.76 -5.63 4.50
CA ILE A 251 12.57 -6.31 4.98
C ILE A 251 12.20 -7.37 3.95
N ALA A 252 12.15 -8.60 4.40
CA ALA A 252 11.72 -9.77 3.65
C ALA A 252 10.96 -10.68 4.62
N HIS A 253 9.87 -11.28 4.15
CA HIS A 253 9.11 -12.22 4.99
C HIS A 253 9.91 -13.52 5.18
N MET A 254 10.28 -14.16 4.08
CA MET A 254 11.18 -15.33 4.12
C MET A 254 12.62 -14.84 4.14
N PRO A 255 13.44 -15.23 5.14
CA PRO A 255 14.82 -14.83 5.18
C PRO A 255 15.58 -15.50 4.01
N PRO A 256 16.40 -14.75 3.27
CA PRO A 256 17.27 -15.37 2.27
C PRO A 256 18.25 -16.28 2.98
N SER A 257 18.16 -17.57 2.72
CA SER A 257 19.14 -18.56 3.20
C SER A 257 20.14 -18.90 2.10
N ALA A 258 21.29 -19.42 2.48
CA ALA A 258 22.31 -19.87 1.50
C ALA A 258 21.86 -21.11 0.71
N ASP A 259 20.75 -21.72 1.09
CA ASP A 259 20.20 -22.94 0.50
C ASP A 259 18.96 -22.68 -0.39
N LEU A 260 18.63 -21.40 -0.64
CA LEU A 260 17.57 -20.97 -1.56
C LEU A 260 18.16 -20.45 -2.86
#